data_d174fe1ae0ca05a8cfa13739dee347b3
#
_entry.id   d174fe1ae0ca05a8cfa13739dee347b3
#
_cell.length_a   1.000
_cell.length_b   1.000
_cell.length_c   1.000
_cell.angle_alpha   90.00
_cell.angle_beta   90.00
_cell.angle_gamma   90.00
#
_symmetry.space_group_name_H-M   'P 1'
#
loop_
_entity.id
_entity.type
_entity.pdbx_description
1 polymer ?
#
loop_
_entity_poly.entity_id
_entity_poly.type
_entity_poly.pdbx_seq_one_letter_code
_entity_poly.pdbx_strand_id
1 'polypeptide(L)'
;MSTEKELNTDNLRDTHWLGEVIDNVDPLKLGRCKVKVLGKYDNLPDDAIPWATPMNRNAVGSHHVPRIGDIVSARFDNGNLYHPEYWFQIEQNLFLKEDILDGAGNAENVISLVYDAERNVRIYHSEEDGLVITRGFGAKERPIIQIDE
;
A
#
# COMPACT_ATOMS: atom_id res chain seq x y z
N MET A 1 3.87 -38.04 14.64
CA MET A 1 5.32 -37.82 14.39
C MET A 1 5.46 -37.15 13.06
N SER A 2 6.06 -35.98 12.99
CA SER A 2 6.35 -35.14 11.81
C SER A 2 5.36 -34.03 11.42
N THR A 3 4.49 -33.61 12.28
CA THR A 3 3.69 -32.39 12.06
C THR A 3 4.53 -31.10 12.05
N GLU A 4 5.66 -31.07 12.76
CA GLU A 4 6.55 -29.91 12.75
C GLU A 4 7.31 -29.72 11.43
N LYS A 5 7.54 -30.80 10.69
CA LYS A 5 8.28 -30.76 9.42
C LYS A 5 7.39 -30.30 8.25
N GLU A 6 6.08 -30.50 8.36
CA GLU A 6 5.10 -30.02 7.38
C GLU A 6 4.72 -28.54 7.57
N LEU A 7 4.81 -28.04 8.81
CA LEU A 7 4.59 -26.64 9.12
C LEU A 7 5.76 -25.73 8.68
N ASN A 8 6.91 -26.31 8.37
CA ASN A 8 8.14 -25.59 8.03
C ASN A 8 8.51 -25.68 6.53
N THR A 9 7.63 -26.21 5.70
CA THR A 9 7.74 -26.02 4.27
C THR A 9 7.30 -24.61 3.97
N ASP A 10 8.25 -23.71 3.81
CA ASP A 10 8.04 -22.39 3.23
C ASP A 10 7.36 -22.56 1.87
N ASN A 11 6.03 -22.59 1.89
CA ASN A 11 5.26 -22.58 0.66
C ASN A 11 5.30 -21.18 0.07
N LEU A 12 6.42 -20.89 -0.60
CA LEU A 12 6.66 -19.58 -1.22
C LEU A 12 5.57 -19.16 -2.21
N ARG A 13 4.72 -20.11 -2.64
CA ARG A 13 3.64 -19.82 -3.60
C ARG A 13 2.44 -19.16 -2.96
N ASP A 14 2.07 -19.61 -1.75
CA ASP A 14 0.82 -19.24 -1.12
C ASP A 14 1.01 -18.36 0.13
N THR A 15 2.25 -18.00 0.44
CA THR A 15 2.57 -17.19 1.61
C THR A 15 2.88 -15.76 1.22
N HIS A 16 2.44 -14.85 2.09
CA HIS A 16 2.70 -13.43 1.97
C HIS A 16 3.66 -12.99 3.06
N TRP A 17 4.57 -12.13 2.72
CA TRP A 17 5.55 -11.55 3.64
C TRP A 17 5.42 -10.05 3.69
N LEU A 18 5.83 -9.45 4.77
CA LEU A 18 6.01 -8.02 4.85
C LEU A 18 7.38 -7.63 4.28
N GLY A 19 7.43 -6.51 3.60
CA GLY A 19 8.67 -5.94 3.10
C GLY A 19 8.62 -4.43 3.09
N GLU A 20 9.79 -3.83 3.24
CA GLU A 20 9.98 -2.39 3.16
C GLU A 20 10.40 -1.98 1.75
N VAL A 21 9.78 -0.94 1.22
CA VAL A 21 10.18 -0.35 -0.06
C VAL A 21 11.48 0.43 0.12
N ILE A 22 12.53 0.02 -0.58
CA ILE A 22 13.86 0.64 -0.49
C ILE A 22 14.22 1.44 -1.75
N ASP A 23 13.57 1.18 -2.88
CA ASP A 23 13.72 1.93 -4.13
C ASP A 23 12.42 1.86 -4.94
N ASN A 24 11.96 2.99 -5.44
CA ASN A 24 10.76 3.11 -6.25
C ASN A 24 10.99 3.83 -7.59
N VAL A 25 12.26 4.05 -7.95
CA VAL A 25 12.64 4.68 -9.23
C VAL A 25 12.89 3.59 -10.27
N ASP A 26 11.82 2.99 -10.76
CA ASP A 26 11.89 1.90 -11.73
C ASP A 26 12.46 2.37 -13.08
N PRO A 27 13.62 1.84 -13.53
CA PRO A 27 14.22 2.22 -14.80
C PRO A 27 13.35 1.88 -16.02
N LEU A 28 12.47 0.89 -15.90
CA LEU A 28 11.54 0.53 -16.98
C LEU A 28 10.20 1.27 -16.90
N LYS A 29 9.97 2.10 -15.85
CA LYS A 29 8.75 2.89 -15.66
C LYS A 29 7.46 2.04 -15.62
N LEU A 30 7.55 0.84 -15.07
CA LEU A 30 6.43 -0.09 -14.93
C LEU A 30 5.79 -0.03 -13.54
N GLY A 31 6.22 0.88 -12.67
CA GLY A 31 5.75 1.01 -11.29
C GLY A 31 6.29 -0.07 -10.37
N ARG A 32 7.39 -0.73 -10.73
CA ARG A 32 8.05 -1.71 -9.87
C ARG A 32 8.80 -1.00 -8.74
N CYS A 33 8.96 -1.72 -7.64
CA CYS A 33 9.76 -1.27 -6.49
C CYS A 33 10.76 -2.34 -6.10
N LYS A 34 11.88 -1.93 -5.51
CA LYS A 34 12.70 -2.86 -4.75
C LYS A 34 12.13 -2.95 -3.35
N VAL A 35 11.76 -4.15 -2.96
CA VAL A 35 11.13 -4.44 -1.67
C VAL A 35 12.03 -5.37 -0.88
N LYS A 36 12.53 -4.91 0.26
CA LYS A 36 13.31 -5.73 1.18
C LYS A 36 12.37 -6.62 1.98
N VAL A 37 12.12 -7.82 1.47
CA VAL A 37 11.21 -8.78 2.08
C VAL A 37 11.85 -9.39 3.31
N LEU A 38 11.23 -9.19 4.47
CA LEU A 38 11.70 -9.65 5.76
C LEU A 38 11.79 -11.18 5.81
N GLY A 39 12.91 -11.69 6.27
CA GLY A 39 13.18 -13.13 6.34
C GLY A 39 13.56 -13.78 5.01
N LYS A 40 13.57 -13.03 3.89
CA LYS A 40 13.95 -13.56 2.57
C LYS A 40 15.15 -12.83 1.96
N TYR A 41 15.19 -11.52 2.07
CA TYR A 41 16.26 -10.71 1.47
C TYR A 41 17.16 -10.01 2.49
N ASP A 42 17.09 -10.39 3.78
CA ASP A 42 17.82 -9.72 4.86
C ASP A 42 19.34 -9.66 4.63
N ASN A 43 19.89 -10.70 4.00
CA ASN A 43 21.33 -10.81 3.73
C ASN A 43 21.73 -10.34 2.32
N LEU A 44 20.79 -9.86 1.51
CA LEU A 44 21.10 -9.31 0.20
C LEU A 44 21.43 -7.83 0.31
N PRO A 45 22.46 -7.36 -0.41
CA PRO A 45 22.66 -5.94 -0.59
C PRO A 45 21.51 -5.34 -1.41
N ASP A 46 21.18 -4.09 -1.16
CA ASP A 46 19.99 -3.42 -1.70
C ASP A 46 20.00 -3.35 -3.25
N ASP A 47 21.19 -3.28 -3.85
CA ASP A 47 21.37 -3.29 -5.31
C ASP A 47 21.05 -4.66 -5.94
N ALA A 48 21.24 -5.75 -5.19
CA ALA A 48 20.97 -7.12 -5.63
C ALA A 48 19.51 -7.56 -5.44
N ILE A 49 18.70 -6.78 -4.73
CA ILE A 49 17.28 -7.08 -4.55
C ILE A 49 16.55 -6.93 -5.89
N PRO A 50 15.79 -7.96 -6.33
CA PRO A 50 15.06 -7.89 -7.59
C PRO A 50 13.89 -6.90 -7.52
N TRP A 51 13.54 -6.34 -8.66
CA TRP A 51 12.39 -5.45 -8.80
C TRP A 51 11.08 -6.22 -8.64
N ALA A 52 10.29 -5.85 -7.65
CA ALA A 52 8.97 -6.41 -7.40
C ALA A 52 7.93 -5.75 -8.32
N THR A 53 7.09 -6.56 -8.93
CA THR A 53 6.01 -6.09 -9.82
C THR A 53 4.75 -5.77 -9.00
N PRO A 54 4.05 -4.65 -9.29
CA PRO A 54 2.79 -4.36 -8.62
C PRO A 54 1.71 -5.37 -8.97
N MET A 55 1.06 -5.92 -7.95
CA MET A 55 -0.08 -6.83 -8.14
C MET A 55 -1.40 -6.11 -8.44
N ASN A 56 -1.45 -4.80 -8.29
CA ASN A 56 -2.63 -4.02 -8.65
C ASN A 56 -2.87 -4.08 -10.15
N ARG A 57 -3.57 -5.12 -10.55
CA ARG A 57 -4.07 -5.31 -11.90
C ARG A 57 -5.40 -4.60 -12.12
N ASN A 58 -5.64 -3.51 -11.42
CA ASN A 58 -6.79 -2.68 -11.74
C ASN A 58 -6.56 -2.11 -13.13
N ALA A 59 -7.19 -2.76 -14.07
CA ALA A 59 -7.18 -2.35 -15.45
C ALA A 59 -7.55 -0.87 -15.54
N VAL A 60 -6.74 -0.12 -16.27
CA VAL A 60 -7.07 1.18 -16.82
C VAL A 60 -7.33 2.30 -15.79
N GLY A 61 -6.29 3.05 -15.50
CA GLY A 61 -6.44 4.42 -14.97
C GLY A 61 -6.13 4.63 -13.51
N SER A 62 -5.98 3.59 -12.69
CA SER A 62 -5.51 3.75 -11.32
C SER A 62 -4.05 3.32 -11.19
N HIS A 63 -3.19 4.25 -10.82
CA HIS A 63 -1.76 4.00 -10.66
C HIS A 63 -1.26 4.64 -9.37
N HIS A 64 -0.63 3.84 -8.53
CA HIS A 64 0.00 4.30 -7.31
C HIS A 64 1.29 3.51 -7.07
N VAL A 65 2.39 4.21 -6.86
CA VAL A 65 3.69 3.63 -6.50
C VAL A 65 3.95 3.92 -5.03
N PRO A 66 4.23 2.91 -4.20
CA PRO A 66 4.56 3.14 -2.79
C PRO A 66 5.82 3.98 -2.64
N ARG A 67 5.93 4.64 -1.50
CA ARG A 67 7.07 5.46 -1.15
C ARG A 67 8.20 4.62 -0.56
N ILE A 68 9.40 5.13 -0.63
CA ILE A 68 10.53 4.55 0.11
C ILE A 68 10.20 4.61 1.61
N GLY A 69 10.37 3.49 2.30
CA GLY A 69 10.00 3.29 3.70
C GLY A 69 8.59 2.76 3.93
N ASP A 70 7.72 2.75 2.91
CA ASP A 70 6.40 2.11 3.05
C ASP A 70 6.56 0.60 3.25
N ILE A 71 5.69 0.05 4.09
CA ILE A 71 5.58 -1.39 4.26
C ILE A 71 4.51 -1.91 3.31
N VAL A 72 4.87 -2.92 2.56
CA VAL A 72 4.01 -3.58 1.58
C VAL A 72 3.90 -5.07 1.88
N SER A 73 2.83 -5.66 1.41
CA SER A 73 2.73 -7.11 1.34
C SER A 73 3.43 -7.61 0.09
N ALA A 74 4.26 -8.64 0.21
CA ALA A 74 4.99 -9.23 -0.89
C ALA A 74 4.71 -10.73 -1.01
N ARG A 75 4.74 -11.23 -2.21
CA ARG A 75 4.77 -12.66 -2.50
C ARG A 75 5.74 -12.94 -3.64
N PHE A 76 5.97 -14.21 -3.94
CA PHE A 76 6.85 -14.64 -5.01
C PHE A 76 6.04 -15.38 -6.06
N ASP A 77 6.05 -14.88 -7.29
CA ASP A 77 5.36 -15.52 -8.40
C ASP A 77 5.87 -16.95 -8.59
N ASN A 78 4.96 -17.91 -8.51
CA ASN A 78 5.29 -19.33 -8.56
C ASN A 78 6.32 -19.81 -7.50
N GLY A 79 6.51 -19.05 -6.40
CA GLY A 79 7.53 -19.32 -5.39
C GLY A 79 8.95 -18.97 -5.83
N ASN A 80 9.12 -18.20 -6.88
CA ASN A 80 10.42 -17.80 -7.40
C ASN A 80 10.90 -16.51 -6.74
N LEU A 81 11.95 -16.59 -5.93
CA LEU A 81 12.56 -15.44 -5.23
C LEU A 81 13.07 -14.33 -6.17
N TYR A 82 13.30 -14.62 -7.44
CA TYR A 82 13.72 -13.61 -8.42
C TYR A 82 12.55 -12.86 -9.05
N HIS A 83 11.29 -13.30 -8.78
CA HIS A 83 10.08 -12.68 -9.28
C HIS A 83 9.15 -12.26 -8.13
N PRO A 84 9.56 -11.29 -7.33
CA PRO A 84 8.69 -10.76 -6.27
C PRO A 84 7.56 -9.92 -6.85
N GLU A 85 6.41 -9.98 -6.20
CA GLU A 85 5.26 -9.13 -6.44
C GLU A 85 4.87 -8.43 -5.15
N TYR A 86 4.29 -7.23 -5.24
CA TYR A 86 3.87 -6.48 -4.06
C TYR A 86 2.48 -5.87 -4.23
N TRP A 87 1.82 -5.59 -3.09
CA TRP A 87 0.65 -4.73 -3.01
C TRP A 87 0.66 -3.95 -1.68
N PHE A 88 -0.15 -2.90 -1.63
CA PHE A 88 -0.20 -2.02 -0.47
C PHE A 88 -0.70 -2.73 0.78
N GLN A 89 -0.07 -2.39 1.91
CA GLN A 89 -0.51 -2.73 3.25
C GLN A 89 -1.08 -1.46 3.90
N ILE A 90 -2.39 -1.37 4.00
CA ILE A 90 -3.07 -0.17 4.52
C ILE A 90 -2.92 -0.03 6.03
N GLU A 91 -2.74 -1.13 6.75
CA GLU A 91 -2.81 -1.18 8.22
C GLU A 91 -1.69 -0.44 8.95
N GLN A 92 -0.61 -0.06 8.28
CA GLN A 92 0.55 0.54 8.94
C GLN A 92 0.54 2.06 8.95
N ASN A 93 -0.37 2.70 8.26
CA ASN A 93 -0.48 4.14 8.29
C ASN A 93 -1.42 4.56 9.44
N LEU A 94 -0.87 4.69 10.65
CA LEU A 94 -1.61 5.14 11.84
C LEU A 94 -2.28 6.51 11.64
N PHE A 95 -1.74 7.33 10.76
CA PHE A 95 -2.30 8.64 10.43
C PHE A 95 -3.61 8.56 9.62
N LEU A 96 -3.86 7.45 8.92
CA LEU A 96 -5.14 7.26 8.23
C LEU A 96 -6.32 7.11 9.20
N LYS A 97 -6.09 6.66 10.43
CA LYS A 97 -7.20 6.40 11.37
C LYS A 97 -7.96 7.65 11.74
N GLU A 98 -7.27 8.75 12.03
CA GLU A 98 -7.92 9.98 12.45
C GLU A 98 -8.59 10.69 11.27
N ASP A 99 -8.01 10.60 10.08
CA ASP A 99 -8.48 11.31 8.90
C ASP A 99 -9.57 10.56 8.10
N ILE A 100 -9.75 9.26 8.35
CA ILE A 100 -10.81 8.46 7.73
C ILE A 100 -12.06 8.30 8.62
N LEU A 101 -12.01 8.83 9.83
CA LEU A 101 -13.15 8.84 10.74
C LEU A 101 -14.05 10.04 10.44
N ASP A 102 -15.34 9.86 10.60
CA ASP A 102 -16.27 10.99 10.64
C ASP A 102 -16.08 11.84 11.91
N GLY A 103 -16.78 12.97 12.01
CA GLY A 103 -16.72 13.83 13.19
C GLY A 103 -17.16 13.17 14.49
N ALA A 104 -17.83 12.01 14.43
CA ALA A 104 -18.25 11.19 15.57
C ALA A 104 -17.29 10.02 15.86
N GLY A 105 -16.27 9.80 15.03
CA GLY A 105 -15.27 8.76 15.19
C GLY A 105 -15.65 7.42 14.57
N ASN A 106 -16.55 7.42 13.58
CA ASN A 106 -17.01 6.20 12.90
C ASN A 106 -16.39 6.08 11.51
N ALA A 107 -15.60 5.05 11.30
CA ALA A 107 -14.96 4.82 10.01
C ALA A 107 -15.92 4.27 8.94
N GLU A 108 -16.99 3.61 9.36
CA GLU A 108 -18.00 3.02 8.47
C GLU A 108 -18.80 4.06 7.67
N ASN A 109 -18.86 5.30 8.16
CA ASN A 109 -19.59 6.39 7.51
C ASN A 109 -18.75 7.18 6.49
N VAL A 110 -17.47 6.80 6.33
CA VAL A 110 -16.53 7.48 5.44
C VAL A 110 -15.89 6.51 4.46
N ILE A 111 -16.04 6.80 3.18
CA ILE A 111 -15.35 6.09 2.11
C ILE A 111 -14.21 6.98 1.61
N SER A 112 -12.98 6.66 1.97
CA SER A 112 -11.81 7.38 1.47
C SER A 112 -11.35 6.79 0.13
N LEU A 113 -11.42 7.59 -0.91
CA LEU A 113 -11.05 7.19 -2.27
C LEU A 113 -9.59 7.51 -2.58
N VAL A 114 -9.12 8.67 -2.15
CA VAL A 114 -7.75 9.12 -2.29
C VAL A 114 -7.33 9.82 -1.01
N TYR A 115 -6.18 9.46 -0.50
CA TYR A 115 -5.54 10.15 0.62
C TYR A 115 -4.04 10.27 0.34
N ASP A 116 -3.58 11.47 0.13
CA ASP A 116 -2.16 11.77 -0.07
C ASP A 116 -1.74 12.97 0.80
N ALA A 117 -1.24 12.65 1.99
CA ALA A 117 -0.83 13.67 2.97
C ALA A 117 0.34 14.53 2.47
N GLU A 118 1.27 13.98 1.67
CA GLU A 118 2.42 14.76 1.17
C GLU A 118 2.00 15.76 0.09
N ARG A 119 1.04 15.36 -0.77
CA ARG A 119 0.50 16.25 -1.81
C ARG A 119 -0.66 17.08 -1.33
N ASN A 120 -1.10 16.88 -0.08
CA ASN A 120 -2.25 17.56 0.52
C ASN A 120 -3.54 17.39 -0.30
N VAL A 121 -3.83 16.16 -0.72
CA VAL A 121 -5.04 15.83 -1.50
C VAL A 121 -5.81 14.74 -0.80
N ARG A 122 -7.12 14.95 -0.64
CA ARG A 122 -8.06 13.95 -0.15
C ARG A 122 -9.31 13.94 -1.03
N ILE A 123 -9.79 12.76 -1.35
CA ILE A 123 -11.10 12.54 -1.98
C ILE A 123 -11.84 11.52 -1.13
N TYR A 124 -12.99 11.90 -0.61
CA TYR A 124 -13.78 11.02 0.24
C TYR A 124 -15.28 11.29 0.06
N HIS A 125 -16.06 10.32 0.49
CA HIS A 125 -17.50 10.45 0.65
C HIS A 125 -17.87 10.16 2.11
N SER A 126 -18.70 10.98 2.71
CA SER A 126 -19.32 10.74 4.00
C SER A 126 -20.84 10.92 3.92
N GLU A 127 -21.56 10.39 4.90
CA GLU A 127 -23.00 10.60 4.99
C GLU A 127 -23.35 12.07 5.30
N GLU A 128 -22.44 12.78 5.97
CA GLU A 128 -22.65 14.17 6.36
C GLU A 128 -22.31 15.16 5.24
N ASP A 129 -21.19 14.94 4.55
CA ASP A 129 -20.61 15.91 3.62
C ASP A 129 -20.86 15.57 2.13
N GLY A 130 -21.39 14.36 1.84
CA GLY A 130 -21.46 13.87 0.47
C GLY A 130 -20.08 13.56 -0.12
N LEU A 131 -19.89 13.76 -1.42
CA LEU A 131 -18.62 13.58 -2.10
C LEU A 131 -17.79 14.86 -2.03
N VAL A 132 -16.61 14.76 -1.42
CA VAL A 132 -15.73 15.91 -1.17
C VAL A 132 -14.37 15.69 -1.78
N ILE A 133 -13.87 16.73 -2.46
CA ILE A 133 -12.48 16.82 -2.92
C ILE A 133 -11.83 18.00 -2.19
N THR A 134 -10.83 17.73 -1.37
CA THR A 134 -10.16 18.75 -0.58
C THR A 134 -8.70 18.90 -0.94
N ARG A 135 -8.16 20.06 -0.63
CA ARG A 135 -6.74 20.35 -0.57
C ARG A 135 -6.36 20.86 0.81
N GLY A 136 -5.35 20.28 1.41
CA GLY A 136 -4.96 20.54 2.80
C GLY A 136 -5.56 19.51 3.74
N PHE A 137 -5.16 19.53 5.01
CA PHE A 137 -5.62 18.63 6.05
C PHE A 137 -5.84 19.36 7.36
N GLY A 138 -6.79 18.85 8.17
CA GLY A 138 -7.14 19.42 9.45
C GLY A 138 -7.58 20.88 9.33
N ALA A 139 -7.11 21.75 10.21
CA ALA A 139 -7.48 23.17 10.24
C ALA A 139 -7.16 23.97 8.95
N LYS A 140 -6.39 23.39 8.03
CA LYS A 140 -6.04 23.99 6.73
C LYS A 140 -6.78 23.32 5.56
N GLU A 141 -7.67 22.38 5.84
CA GLU A 141 -8.45 21.72 4.82
C GLU A 141 -9.38 22.74 4.15
N ARG A 142 -9.38 22.72 2.83
CA ARG A 142 -10.25 23.54 2.01
C ARG A 142 -10.92 22.68 0.96
N PRO A 143 -12.22 22.53 0.97
CA PRO A 143 -12.93 21.86 -0.09
C PRO A 143 -12.70 22.62 -1.40
N ILE A 144 -12.35 21.87 -2.44
CA ILE A 144 -12.28 22.39 -3.81
C ILE A 144 -13.60 22.15 -4.51
N ILE A 145 -14.18 20.97 -4.28
CA ILE A 145 -15.47 20.55 -4.79
C ILE A 145 -16.17 19.81 -3.67
N GLN A 146 -17.40 20.19 -3.41
CA GLN A 146 -18.32 19.47 -2.53
C GLN A 146 -19.63 19.28 -3.29
N ILE A 147 -20.13 18.07 -3.30
CA ILE A 147 -21.41 17.71 -3.92
C ILE A 147 -22.26 17.13 -2.80
N ASP A 148 -23.18 17.94 -2.33
CA ASP A 148 -24.18 17.55 -1.34
C ASP A 148 -25.31 16.79 -2.04
N GLU A 149 -25.96 15.87 -1.34
CA GLU A 149 -27.16 15.19 -1.84
C GLU A 149 -28.40 16.09 -1.85
#